data_2df1a97cb8098bd22840b1edb2d1ace4
#
_entry.id   2df1a97cb8098bd22840b1edb2d1ace4
#
_cell.length_a   1.000
_cell.length_b   1.000
_cell.length_c   1.000
_cell.angle_alpha   90.00
_cell.angle_beta   90.00
_cell.angle_gamma   90.00
#
_symmetry.space_group_name_H-M   'P 1'
#
loop_
_entity.id
_entity.type
_entity.pdbx_description
1 polymer ?
#
loop_
_entity_poly.entity_id
_entity_poly.type
_entity_poly.pdbx_seq_one_letter_code
_entity_poly.pdbx_strand_id
1 'polypeptide(L)'
;MESGHTIKKLEPKYEELYGSSAYMIVDEFLNEIEQVKGYKISKEERLFLSISVAGMRTPANTAEIEQKISISEGVADLIIEILDRIKAELNVTVVANELFDDFVYHVFFMINRLKYGFHIYNPMVDDFKNKYSVAYKMAEIAKGVLEERVGIEMTEDEMGFLAAYFGVFLLEQEPEEKRCKIAIVCGSGKIIGRLIENQLKKVFDVEPEFEFFYGIFDENRKDDFDYMLRRQNYIWIRKPRLFLWMKYSIENIFNVNLKI
;
A
#
# COMPACT_ATOMS: atom_id res chain seq x y z
N MET A 1 3.52 -39.42 -3.66
CA MET A 1 3.14 -40.19 -4.87
C MET A 1 3.88 -41.51 -4.97
N GLU A 2 5.15 -41.59 -4.66
CA GLU A 2 5.90 -42.85 -4.60
C GLU A 2 5.46 -43.80 -3.47
N SER A 3 4.70 -43.31 -2.49
CA SER A 3 4.19 -44.07 -1.32
C SER A 3 2.87 -44.81 -1.55
N GLY A 4 2.29 -44.76 -2.74
CA GLY A 4 1.03 -45.44 -3.07
C GLY A 4 -0.26 -44.81 -2.50
N HIS A 5 -0.16 -43.63 -1.88
CA HIS A 5 -1.32 -42.90 -1.41
C HIS A 5 -1.81 -41.95 -2.51
N THR A 6 -2.98 -42.24 -3.07
CA THR A 6 -3.63 -41.42 -4.10
C THR A 6 -4.93 -40.79 -3.55
N ILE A 7 -5.21 -39.56 -3.98
CA ILE A 7 -6.45 -38.89 -3.66
C ILE A 7 -7.58 -39.53 -4.48
N LYS A 8 -8.57 -40.11 -3.79
CA LYS A 8 -9.66 -40.83 -4.47
C LYS A 8 -10.88 -39.94 -4.74
N LYS A 9 -11.10 -38.92 -3.94
CA LYS A 9 -12.23 -38.00 -4.06
C LYS A 9 -11.95 -36.68 -3.36
N LEU A 10 -12.31 -35.57 -4.00
CA LEU A 10 -12.36 -34.25 -3.42
C LEU A 10 -13.79 -33.78 -3.21
N GLU A 11 -13.99 -32.74 -2.41
CA GLU A 11 -15.29 -32.11 -2.25
C GLU A 11 -15.77 -31.49 -3.57
N PRO A 12 -17.09 -31.54 -3.87
CA PRO A 12 -17.63 -31.02 -5.15
C PRO A 12 -17.31 -29.56 -5.43
N LYS A 13 -17.13 -28.73 -4.40
CA LYS A 13 -16.78 -27.31 -4.53
C LYS A 13 -15.47 -27.08 -5.30
N TYR A 14 -14.55 -28.05 -5.29
CA TYR A 14 -13.28 -27.91 -6.01
C TYR A 14 -13.39 -28.21 -7.52
N GLU A 15 -14.49 -28.84 -7.95
CA GLU A 15 -14.69 -29.17 -9.37
C GLU A 15 -14.77 -27.93 -10.27
N GLU A 16 -15.13 -26.77 -9.69
CA GLU A 16 -15.14 -25.49 -10.40
C GLU A 16 -13.74 -25.05 -10.88
N LEU A 17 -12.68 -25.61 -10.29
CA LEU A 17 -11.31 -25.32 -10.72
C LEU A 17 -10.96 -26.01 -12.06
N TYR A 18 -11.72 -27.01 -12.51
CA TYR A 18 -11.50 -27.60 -13.81
C TYR A 18 -11.61 -26.53 -14.91
N GLY A 19 -10.55 -26.40 -15.74
CA GLY A 19 -10.48 -25.41 -16.79
C GLY A 19 -10.08 -23.98 -16.30
N SER A 20 -9.87 -23.79 -14.99
CA SER A 20 -9.30 -22.54 -14.48
C SER A 20 -7.81 -22.40 -14.87
N SER A 21 -7.29 -21.15 -14.86
CA SER A 21 -5.85 -20.89 -15.06
C SER A 21 -4.98 -21.67 -14.08
N ALA A 22 -5.41 -21.78 -12.81
CA ALA A 22 -4.70 -22.55 -11.79
C ALA A 22 -4.60 -24.04 -12.17
N TYR A 23 -5.70 -24.62 -12.68
CA TYR A 23 -5.70 -26.00 -13.14
C TYR A 23 -4.81 -26.19 -14.38
N MET A 24 -4.87 -25.28 -15.34
CA MET A 24 -4.05 -25.36 -16.57
C MET A 24 -2.54 -25.29 -16.25
N ILE A 25 -2.13 -24.41 -15.34
CA ILE A 25 -0.73 -24.32 -14.88
C ILE A 25 -0.27 -25.63 -14.26
N VAL A 26 -1.07 -26.21 -13.36
CA VAL A 26 -0.76 -27.48 -12.71
C VAL A 26 -0.74 -28.62 -13.71
N ASP A 27 -1.70 -28.66 -14.62
CA ASP A 27 -1.80 -29.71 -15.66
C ASP A 27 -0.60 -29.71 -16.58
N GLU A 28 -0.16 -28.54 -17.06
CA GLU A 28 1.04 -28.37 -17.88
C GLU A 28 2.27 -28.90 -17.13
N PHE A 29 2.50 -28.43 -15.90
CA PHE A 29 3.63 -28.85 -15.08
C PHE A 29 3.65 -30.37 -14.79
N LEU A 30 2.48 -30.94 -14.47
CA LEU A 30 2.40 -32.36 -14.17
C LEU A 30 2.52 -33.25 -15.43
N ASN A 31 2.12 -32.77 -16.61
CA ASN A 31 2.38 -33.45 -17.87
C ASN A 31 3.88 -33.57 -18.16
N GLU A 32 4.66 -32.54 -17.87
CA GLU A 32 6.13 -32.62 -17.99
C GLU A 32 6.71 -33.66 -17.02
N ILE A 33 6.23 -33.69 -15.76
CA ILE A 33 6.66 -34.69 -14.79
C ILE A 33 6.31 -36.11 -15.26
N GLU A 34 5.10 -36.33 -15.78
CA GLU A 34 4.67 -37.64 -16.30
C GLU A 34 5.59 -38.12 -17.44
N GLN A 35 5.98 -37.22 -18.33
CA GLN A 35 6.92 -37.55 -19.43
C GLN A 35 8.29 -38.01 -18.92
N VAL A 36 8.80 -37.35 -17.88
CA VAL A 36 10.11 -37.66 -17.33
C VAL A 36 10.09 -38.93 -16.46
N LYS A 37 9.02 -39.13 -15.69
CA LYS A 37 8.93 -40.19 -14.67
C LYS A 37 8.21 -41.45 -15.14
N GLY A 38 7.45 -41.38 -16.21
CA GLY A 38 6.76 -42.54 -16.83
C GLY A 38 5.53 -43.06 -16.07
N TYR A 39 4.98 -42.31 -15.08
CA TYR A 39 3.74 -42.66 -14.40
C TYR A 39 2.66 -41.62 -14.65
N LYS A 40 1.42 -42.00 -14.43
CA LYS A 40 0.26 -41.10 -14.61
C LYS A 40 -0.23 -40.54 -13.30
N ILE A 41 -0.57 -39.26 -13.29
CA ILE A 41 -1.12 -38.51 -12.15
C ILE A 41 -2.62 -38.35 -12.37
N SER A 42 -3.44 -38.74 -11.37
CA SER A 42 -4.89 -38.70 -11.48
C SER A 42 -5.44 -37.26 -11.62
N LYS A 43 -6.67 -37.15 -12.11
CA LYS A 43 -7.35 -35.85 -12.22
C LYS A 43 -7.58 -35.23 -10.84
N GLU A 44 -7.86 -36.07 -9.83
CA GLU A 44 -8.09 -35.66 -8.46
C GLU A 44 -6.81 -35.06 -7.84
N GLU A 45 -5.66 -35.64 -8.11
CA GLU A 45 -4.37 -35.11 -7.65
C GLU A 45 -4.02 -33.80 -8.34
N ARG A 46 -4.28 -33.68 -9.65
CA ARG A 46 -4.12 -32.42 -10.40
C ARG A 46 -5.02 -31.34 -9.81
N LEU A 47 -6.29 -31.66 -9.56
CA LEU A 47 -7.25 -30.76 -8.97
C LEU A 47 -6.82 -30.33 -7.56
N PHE A 48 -6.36 -31.25 -6.73
CA PHE A 48 -5.87 -30.96 -5.38
C PHE A 48 -4.70 -29.96 -5.39
N LEU A 49 -3.73 -30.15 -6.28
CA LEU A 49 -2.61 -29.21 -6.42
C LEU A 49 -3.07 -27.84 -6.94
N SER A 50 -4.07 -27.83 -7.82
CA SER A 50 -4.65 -26.60 -8.35
C SER A 50 -5.30 -25.73 -7.28
N ILE A 51 -5.83 -26.33 -6.21
CA ILE A 51 -6.39 -25.58 -5.07
C ILE A 51 -5.31 -24.68 -4.45
N SER A 52 -4.10 -25.21 -4.25
CA SER A 52 -2.99 -24.46 -3.66
C SER A 52 -2.53 -23.30 -4.57
N VAL A 53 -2.56 -23.48 -5.88
CA VAL A 53 -2.22 -22.44 -6.85
C VAL A 53 -3.32 -21.38 -6.90
N ALA A 54 -4.59 -21.78 -6.86
CA ALA A 54 -5.73 -20.86 -6.87
C ALA A 54 -5.77 -19.94 -5.65
N GLY A 55 -5.34 -20.43 -4.48
CA GLY A 55 -5.32 -19.68 -3.21
C GLY A 55 -3.95 -19.17 -2.79
N MET A 56 -2.97 -19.09 -3.68
CA MET A 56 -1.64 -18.62 -3.33
C MET A 56 -1.62 -17.15 -2.92
N ARG A 57 -0.54 -16.73 -2.26
CA ARG A 57 -0.27 -15.30 -2.05
C ARG A 57 0.14 -14.66 -3.36
N THR A 58 -0.16 -13.37 -3.54
CA THR A 58 0.32 -12.60 -4.67
C THR A 58 1.85 -12.66 -4.71
N PRO A 59 2.45 -13.19 -5.77
CA PRO A 59 3.90 -13.24 -5.89
C PRO A 59 4.51 -11.84 -6.06
N ALA A 60 5.78 -11.71 -5.73
CA ALA A 60 6.51 -10.45 -5.85
C ALA A 60 6.70 -9.97 -7.31
N ASN A 61 6.57 -10.87 -8.29
CA ASN A 61 6.62 -10.54 -9.71
C ASN A 61 5.30 -10.94 -10.37
N THR A 62 4.36 -10.00 -10.44
CA THR A 62 3.04 -10.22 -11.05
C THR A 62 3.09 -10.33 -12.55
N ALA A 63 4.07 -9.73 -13.23
CA ALA A 63 4.19 -9.77 -14.70
C ALA A 63 4.29 -11.20 -15.29
N GLU A 64 4.86 -12.14 -14.54
CA GLU A 64 4.91 -13.56 -14.96
C GLU A 64 3.56 -14.26 -14.83
N ILE A 65 2.72 -13.79 -13.90
CA ILE A 65 1.41 -14.36 -13.62
C ILE A 65 0.37 -13.83 -14.60
N GLU A 66 0.46 -12.56 -14.96
CA GLU A 66 -0.44 -11.92 -15.91
C GLU A 66 -0.55 -12.69 -17.23
N GLN A 67 0.53 -13.32 -17.65
CA GLN A 67 0.55 -14.15 -18.85
C GLN A 67 -0.19 -15.48 -18.70
N LYS A 68 -0.40 -15.96 -17.46
CA LYS A 68 -0.92 -17.29 -17.17
C LYS A 68 -2.25 -17.28 -16.43
N ILE A 69 -2.54 -16.25 -15.66
CA ILE A 69 -3.77 -16.15 -14.84
C ILE A 69 -4.64 -15.00 -15.37
N SER A 70 -5.79 -15.40 -15.89
CA SER A 70 -6.84 -14.48 -16.32
C SER A 70 -7.77 -14.15 -15.16
N ILE A 71 -7.93 -12.87 -14.86
CA ILE A 71 -8.89 -12.37 -13.88
C ILE A 71 -10.24 -12.25 -14.58
N SER A 72 -11.30 -12.79 -13.95
CA SER A 72 -12.65 -12.71 -14.49
C SER A 72 -13.22 -11.30 -14.38
N GLU A 73 -14.12 -10.93 -15.32
CA GLU A 73 -14.87 -9.66 -15.26
C GLU A 73 -15.58 -9.46 -13.92
N GLY A 74 -16.10 -10.53 -13.32
CA GLY A 74 -16.77 -10.47 -12.03
C GLY A 74 -15.88 -9.99 -10.87
N VAL A 75 -14.56 -10.26 -10.89
CA VAL A 75 -13.62 -9.73 -9.91
C VAL A 75 -13.34 -8.26 -10.16
N ALA A 76 -13.22 -7.85 -11.42
CA ALA A 76 -13.04 -6.45 -11.77
C ALA A 76 -14.26 -5.60 -11.34
N ASP A 77 -15.47 -6.06 -11.64
CA ASP A 77 -16.72 -5.41 -11.23
C ASP A 77 -16.83 -5.29 -9.70
N LEU A 78 -16.43 -6.34 -8.98
CA LEU A 78 -16.42 -6.34 -7.52
C LEU A 78 -15.46 -5.30 -6.95
N ILE A 79 -14.26 -5.19 -7.53
CA ILE A 79 -13.28 -4.17 -7.12
C ILE A 79 -13.82 -2.77 -7.36
N ILE A 80 -14.43 -2.53 -8.52
CA ILE A 80 -15.06 -1.24 -8.83
C ILE A 80 -16.12 -0.90 -7.77
N GLU A 81 -16.99 -1.85 -7.43
CA GLU A 81 -18.03 -1.64 -6.41
C GLU A 81 -17.44 -1.35 -5.03
N ILE A 82 -16.36 -2.05 -4.64
CA ILE A 82 -15.64 -1.77 -3.39
C ILE A 82 -15.12 -0.33 -3.38
N LEU A 83 -14.47 0.11 -4.44
CA LEU A 83 -13.88 1.44 -4.53
C LEU A 83 -14.96 2.54 -4.55
N ASP A 84 -16.06 2.31 -5.25
CA ASP A 84 -17.21 3.24 -5.29
C ASP A 84 -17.87 3.37 -3.92
N ARG A 85 -18.02 2.27 -3.18
CA ARG A 85 -18.59 2.29 -1.83
C ARG A 85 -17.65 3.00 -0.85
N ILE A 86 -16.34 2.76 -0.93
CA ILE A 86 -15.33 3.48 -0.15
C ILE A 86 -15.43 4.99 -0.43
N LYS A 87 -15.54 5.39 -1.69
CA LYS A 87 -15.69 6.78 -2.08
C LYS A 87 -16.99 7.38 -1.52
N ALA A 88 -18.08 6.66 -1.57
CA ALA A 88 -19.39 7.14 -1.10
C ALA A 88 -19.42 7.30 0.44
N GLU A 89 -18.84 6.37 1.19
CA GLU A 89 -18.91 6.36 2.65
C GLU A 89 -17.83 7.20 3.32
N LEU A 90 -16.60 7.19 2.77
CA LEU A 90 -15.44 7.86 3.39
C LEU A 90 -14.99 9.12 2.65
N ASN A 91 -15.56 9.42 1.47
CA ASN A 91 -15.07 10.46 0.56
C ASN A 91 -13.60 10.31 0.18
N VAL A 92 -13.11 9.05 0.12
CA VAL A 92 -11.76 8.67 -0.29
C VAL A 92 -11.83 8.10 -1.71
N THR A 93 -11.04 8.66 -2.61
CA THR A 93 -10.88 8.12 -3.97
C THR A 93 -9.56 7.39 -4.04
N VAL A 94 -9.56 6.11 -4.39
CA VAL A 94 -8.34 5.35 -4.67
C VAL A 94 -7.94 5.62 -6.12
N VAL A 95 -6.73 6.14 -6.33
CA VAL A 95 -6.16 6.35 -7.68
C VAL A 95 -5.27 5.14 -8.00
N ALA A 96 -5.49 4.55 -9.17
CA ALA A 96 -4.66 3.45 -9.63
C ALA A 96 -3.19 3.90 -9.79
N ASN A 97 -2.28 3.14 -9.21
CA ASN A 97 -0.84 3.32 -9.27
C ASN A 97 -0.17 2.00 -9.69
N GLU A 98 1.14 1.92 -9.62
CA GLU A 98 1.91 0.71 -9.99
C GLU A 98 1.53 -0.54 -9.19
N LEU A 99 0.99 -0.38 -7.96
CA LEU A 99 0.56 -1.49 -7.09
C LEU A 99 -0.90 -1.91 -7.34
N PHE A 100 -1.62 -1.23 -8.24
CA PHE A 100 -3.04 -1.52 -8.45
C PHE A 100 -3.25 -2.92 -9.04
N ASP A 101 -2.40 -3.36 -9.94
CA ASP A 101 -2.45 -4.71 -10.50
C ASP A 101 -2.18 -5.77 -9.43
N ASP A 102 -1.19 -5.54 -8.55
CA ASP A 102 -0.93 -6.40 -7.40
C ASP A 102 -2.14 -6.50 -6.46
N PHE A 103 -2.85 -5.40 -6.24
CA PHE A 103 -4.08 -5.37 -5.46
C PHE A 103 -5.19 -6.20 -6.13
N VAL A 104 -5.37 -6.08 -7.43
CA VAL A 104 -6.36 -6.85 -8.19
C VAL A 104 -6.08 -8.35 -8.08
N TYR A 105 -4.84 -8.78 -8.26
CA TYR A 105 -4.43 -10.18 -8.06
C TYR A 105 -4.58 -10.62 -6.61
N HIS A 106 -4.28 -9.74 -5.65
CA HIS A 106 -4.49 -10.05 -4.23
C HIS A 106 -5.96 -10.36 -3.95
N VAL A 107 -6.88 -9.52 -4.42
CA VAL A 107 -8.33 -9.73 -4.24
C VAL A 107 -8.77 -11.04 -4.91
N PHE A 108 -8.29 -11.33 -6.12
CA PHE A 108 -8.58 -12.57 -6.82
C PHE A 108 -8.15 -13.81 -6.02
N PHE A 109 -6.90 -13.86 -5.56
CA PHE A 109 -6.40 -14.98 -4.76
C PHE A 109 -7.07 -15.07 -3.39
N MET A 110 -7.38 -13.93 -2.78
CA MET A 110 -8.10 -13.86 -1.52
C MET A 110 -9.49 -14.50 -1.63
N ILE A 111 -10.25 -14.16 -2.66
CA ILE A 111 -11.57 -14.76 -2.90
C ILE A 111 -11.45 -16.28 -3.02
N ASN A 112 -10.46 -16.78 -3.74
CA ASN A 112 -10.21 -18.21 -3.86
C ASN A 112 -9.83 -18.84 -2.52
N ARG A 113 -8.96 -18.21 -1.72
CA ARG A 113 -8.62 -18.69 -0.38
C ARG A 113 -9.86 -18.83 0.49
N LEU A 114 -10.64 -17.77 0.57
CA LEU A 114 -11.87 -17.77 1.36
C LEU A 114 -12.86 -18.86 0.87
N LYS A 115 -13.06 -18.96 -0.45
CA LYS A 115 -13.94 -19.94 -1.08
C LYS A 115 -13.53 -21.38 -0.79
N TYR A 116 -12.24 -21.67 -0.83
CA TYR A 116 -11.70 -23.01 -0.65
C TYR A 116 -11.27 -23.32 0.79
N GLY A 117 -11.42 -22.36 1.70
CA GLY A 117 -11.14 -22.55 3.13
C GLY A 117 -9.67 -22.53 3.49
N PHE A 118 -8.85 -21.78 2.73
CA PHE A 118 -7.47 -21.50 3.11
C PHE A 118 -7.41 -20.32 4.07
N HIS A 119 -6.64 -20.49 5.13
CA HIS A 119 -6.35 -19.42 6.06
C HIS A 119 -4.88 -19.02 5.97
N ILE A 120 -4.63 -17.74 5.88
CA ILE A 120 -3.29 -17.17 6.00
C ILE A 120 -3.25 -16.27 7.22
N TYR A 121 -2.23 -16.42 8.03
CA TYR A 121 -2.05 -15.61 9.22
C TYR A 121 -1.41 -14.26 8.87
N ASN A 122 -1.94 -13.19 9.44
CA ASN A 122 -1.42 -11.84 9.32
C ASN A 122 -1.03 -11.27 10.71
N PRO A 123 0.24 -11.22 11.06
CA PRO A 123 0.68 -10.72 12.37
C PRO A 123 0.48 -9.22 12.56
N MET A 124 0.12 -8.47 11.51
CA MET A 124 0.02 -7.01 11.50
C MET A 124 -1.41 -6.49 11.69
N VAL A 125 -2.42 -7.36 11.89
CA VAL A 125 -3.83 -6.97 11.99
C VAL A 125 -4.04 -5.88 13.03
N ASP A 126 -3.50 -6.07 14.24
CA ASP A 126 -3.66 -5.11 15.34
C ASP A 126 -2.94 -3.78 15.05
N ASP A 127 -1.82 -3.82 14.37
CA ASP A 127 -1.11 -2.60 13.93
C ASP A 127 -1.96 -1.80 12.94
N PHE A 128 -2.59 -2.46 11.96
CA PHE A 128 -3.48 -1.79 11.01
C PHE A 128 -4.71 -1.21 11.70
N LYS A 129 -5.34 -1.92 12.63
CA LYS A 129 -6.46 -1.40 13.42
C LYS A 129 -6.10 -0.12 14.19
N ASN A 130 -4.92 -0.10 14.79
CA ASN A 130 -4.54 0.97 15.71
C ASN A 130 -3.86 2.16 15.00
N LYS A 131 -3.02 1.93 14.01
CA LYS A 131 -2.19 2.95 13.36
C LYS A 131 -2.74 3.45 12.03
N TYR A 132 -3.47 2.60 11.30
CA TYR A 132 -3.99 2.88 9.96
C TYR A 132 -5.51 2.76 9.92
N SER A 133 -6.19 3.44 10.84
CA SER A 133 -7.64 3.30 11.07
C SER A 133 -8.49 3.58 9.83
N VAL A 134 -8.09 4.52 8.96
CA VAL A 134 -8.82 4.83 7.71
C VAL A 134 -8.67 3.65 6.73
N ALA A 135 -7.46 3.15 6.53
CA ALA A 135 -7.22 2.00 5.66
C ALA A 135 -7.94 0.73 6.17
N TYR A 136 -7.95 0.52 7.49
CA TYR A 136 -8.70 -0.59 8.08
C TYR A 136 -10.21 -0.42 7.88
N LYS A 137 -10.74 0.81 7.98
CA LYS A 137 -12.14 1.11 7.69
C LYS A 137 -12.51 0.84 6.23
N MET A 138 -11.58 1.15 5.30
CA MET A 138 -11.77 0.79 3.88
C MET A 138 -11.84 -0.74 3.70
N ALA A 139 -11.03 -1.51 4.44
CA ALA A 139 -11.09 -2.97 4.43
C ALA A 139 -12.41 -3.52 5.01
N GLU A 140 -12.98 -2.88 6.04
CA GLU A 140 -14.31 -3.22 6.57
C GLU A 140 -15.41 -3.01 5.52
N ILE A 141 -15.34 -1.92 4.75
CA ILE A 141 -16.28 -1.66 3.65
C ILE A 141 -16.11 -2.72 2.56
N ALA A 142 -14.88 -3.05 2.18
CA ALA A 142 -14.59 -4.11 1.22
C ALA A 142 -15.13 -5.47 1.69
N LYS A 143 -14.99 -5.79 2.98
CA LYS A 143 -15.62 -6.98 3.59
C LYS A 143 -17.12 -7.01 3.36
N GLY A 144 -17.82 -5.90 3.67
CA GLY A 144 -19.27 -5.81 3.49
C GLY A 144 -19.69 -6.08 2.04
N VAL A 145 -19.01 -5.48 1.07
CA VAL A 145 -19.29 -5.72 -0.36
C VAL A 145 -19.04 -7.17 -0.76
N LEU A 146 -17.94 -7.76 -0.31
CA LEU A 146 -17.60 -9.16 -0.58
C LEU A 146 -18.64 -10.12 -0.02
N GLU A 147 -19.04 -9.93 1.24
CA GLU A 147 -20.05 -10.76 1.89
C GLU A 147 -21.42 -10.64 1.20
N GLU A 148 -21.81 -9.42 0.79
CA GLU A 148 -23.07 -9.19 0.06
C GLU A 148 -23.07 -9.81 -1.34
N ARG A 149 -21.97 -9.72 -2.08
CA ARG A 149 -21.89 -10.12 -3.51
C ARG A 149 -21.49 -11.57 -3.72
N VAL A 150 -20.61 -12.08 -2.87
CA VAL A 150 -20.00 -13.42 -3.04
C VAL A 150 -20.52 -14.41 -1.99
N GLY A 151 -21.09 -13.91 -0.89
CA GLY A 151 -21.64 -14.74 0.18
C GLY A 151 -20.55 -15.48 0.99
N ILE A 152 -19.33 -14.95 1.00
CA ILE A 152 -18.17 -15.56 1.68
C ILE A 152 -17.74 -14.62 2.81
N GLU A 153 -17.67 -15.15 4.03
CA GLU A 153 -17.20 -14.40 5.19
C GLU A 153 -15.69 -14.13 5.09
N MET A 154 -15.30 -12.86 5.27
CA MET A 154 -13.90 -12.46 5.27
C MET A 154 -13.31 -12.53 6.67
N THR A 155 -12.13 -13.15 6.78
CA THR A 155 -11.37 -13.22 8.04
C THR A 155 -10.70 -11.90 8.39
N GLU A 156 -10.37 -11.69 9.67
CA GLU A 156 -9.62 -10.51 10.10
C GLU A 156 -8.20 -10.44 9.50
N ASP A 157 -7.58 -11.60 9.29
CA ASP A 157 -6.27 -11.69 8.63
C ASP A 157 -6.31 -11.13 7.22
N GLU A 158 -7.33 -11.50 6.43
CA GLU A 158 -7.51 -10.98 5.06
C GLU A 158 -7.87 -9.49 5.06
N MET A 159 -8.69 -9.03 6.02
CA MET A 159 -8.94 -7.59 6.19
C MET A 159 -7.64 -6.82 6.46
N GLY A 160 -6.74 -7.38 7.28
CA GLY A 160 -5.44 -6.79 7.54
C GLY A 160 -4.57 -6.67 6.28
N PHE A 161 -4.61 -7.65 5.38
CA PHE A 161 -3.91 -7.55 4.09
C PHE A 161 -4.53 -6.51 3.16
N LEU A 162 -5.86 -6.42 3.08
CA LEU A 162 -6.52 -5.35 2.32
C LEU A 162 -6.20 -3.96 2.89
N ALA A 163 -6.20 -3.84 4.23
CA ALA A 163 -5.83 -2.59 4.89
C ALA A 163 -4.39 -2.17 4.56
N ALA A 164 -3.47 -3.13 4.37
CA ALA A 164 -2.12 -2.82 3.93
C ALA A 164 -2.11 -2.17 2.54
N TYR A 165 -2.82 -2.72 1.55
CA TYR A 165 -2.95 -2.12 0.22
C TYR A 165 -3.59 -0.73 0.29
N PHE A 166 -4.70 -0.59 1.00
CA PHE A 166 -5.36 0.70 1.16
C PHE A 166 -4.48 1.73 1.88
N GLY A 167 -3.67 1.28 2.86
CA GLY A 167 -2.70 2.12 3.54
C GLY A 167 -1.66 2.68 2.58
N VAL A 168 -1.10 1.85 1.69
CA VAL A 168 -0.14 2.30 0.67
C VAL A 168 -0.81 3.25 -0.32
N PHE A 169 -2.01 2.93 -0.81
CA PHE A 169 -2.75 3.83 -1.71
C PHE A 169 -2.99 5.21 -1.08
N LEU A 170 -3.33 5.27 0.20
CA LEU A 170 -3.52 6.54 0.90
C LEU A 170 -2.21 7.33 1.04
N LEU A 171 -1.11 6.65 1.37
CA LEU A 171 0.20 7.30 1.52
C LEU A 171 0.73 7.84 0.19
N GLU A 172 0.53 7.11 -0.91
CA GLU A 172 0.99 7.54 -2.24
C GLU A 172 0.09 8.60 -2.87
N GLN A 173 -1.15 8.71 -2.41
CA GLN A 173 -2.08 9.78 -2.82
C GLN A 173 -1.97 11.04 -1.97
N GLU A 174 -1.38 10.94 -0.79
CA GLU A 174 -0.98 12.16 -0.11
C GLU A 174 -0.10 12.92 -1.11
N PRO A 175 -0.50 14.15 -1.53
CA PRO A 175 0.34 14.93 -2.42
C PRO A 175 1.70 14.92 -1.75
N GLU A 176 2.77 14.56 -2.51
CA GLU A 176 4.17 14.64 -2.01
C GLU A 176 4.19 15.82 -1.09
N GLU A 177 4.34 15.60 0.24
CA GLU A 177 4.19 16.68 1.22
C GLU A 177 4.99 17.81 0.64
N LYS A 178 4.29 18.86 0.20
CA LYS A 178 4.87 19.91 -0.64
C LYS A 178 6.06 20.35 0.13
N ARG A 179 7.25 19.89 -0.27
CA ARG A 179 8.49 20.03 0.52
C ARG A 179 8.51 21.44 1.02
N CYS A 180 8.42 21.58 2.33
CA CYS A 180 8.33 22.87 2.96
C CYS A 180 9.43 23.76 2.40
N LYS A 181 9.08 24.88 1.77
CA LYS A 181 10.04 25.81 1.20
C LYS A 181 10.48 26.81 2.25
N ILE A 182 11.77 26.81 2.54
CA ILE A 182 12.36 27.67 3.58
C ILE A 182 13.34 28.66 2.95
N ALA A 183 13.04 29.95 3.07
CA ALA A 183 13.98 31.00 2.74
C ALA A 183 14.96 31.25 3.91
N ILE A 184 16.28 31.17 3.64
CA ILE A 184 17.33 31.54 4.59
C ILE A 184 17.95 32.85 4.14
N VAL A 185 17.60 33.95 4.82
CA VAL A 185 18.12 35.29 4.54
C VAL A 185 19.28 35.57 5.49
N CYS A 186 20.50 35.35 5.02
CA CYS A 186 21.74 35.44 5.82
C CYS A 186 22.79 36.33 5.22
N GLY A 187 22.97 37.53 5.77
CA GLY A 187 24.06 38.45 5.37
C GLY A 187 25.47 38.03 5.84
N SER A 188 25.57 36.94 6.63
CA SER A 188 26.86 36.47 7.19
C SER A 188 27.59 35.46 6.29
N GLY A 189 27.12 35.26 5.08
CA GLY A 189 27.78 34.41 4.07
C GLY A 189 27.35 32.95 4.03
N LYS A 190 27.84 32.23 3.03
CA LYS A 190 27.41 30.87 2.67
C LYS A 190 27.61 29.83 3.78
N ILE A 191 28.70 29.94 4.54
CA ILE A 191 29.01 28.95 5.60
C ILE A 191 27.97 28.98 6.72
N ILE A 192 27.55 30.16 7.13
CA ILE A 192 26.51 30.31 8.16
C ILE A 192 25.14 29.85 7.64
N GLY A 193 24.81 30.16 6.39
CA GLY A 193 23.60 29.65 5.75
C GLY A 193 23.53 28.12 5.76
N ARG A 194 24.63 27.44 5.38
CA ARG A 194 24.71 25.97 5.41
C ARG A 194 24.67 25.37 6.82
N LEU A 195 25.21 26.08 7.82
CA LEU A 195 25.11 25.62 9.20
C LEU A 195 23.65 25.64 9.66
N ILE A 196 22.90 26.69 9.34
CA ILE A 196 21.47 26.82 9.62
C ILE A 196 20.69 25.72 8.90
N GLU A 197 20.93 25.47 7.61
CA GLU A 197 20.33 24.40 6.84
C GLU A 197 20.50 23.04 7.55
N ASN A 198 21.75 22.69 7.90
CA ASN A 198 22.05 21.41 8.56
C ASN A 198 21.37 21.26 9.94
N GLN A 199 21.14 22.35 10.65
CA GLN A 199 20.40 22.33 11.90
C GLN A 199 18.89 22.15 11.66
N LEU A 200 18.36 22.83 10.64
CA LEU A 200 16.94 22.73 10.29
C LEU A 200 16.58 21.34 9.75
N LYS A 201 17.44 20.72 8.93
CA LYS A 201 17.22 19.33 8.46
C LYS A 201 17.00 18.32 9.57
N LYS A 202 17.53 18.57 10.76
CA LYS A 202 17.31 17.69 11.94
C LYS A 202 15.94 17.86 12.61
N VAL A 203 15.24 18.93 12.27
CA VAL A 203 13.95 19.31 12.88
C VAL A 203 12.77 18.86 12.05
N PHE A 204 12.99 18.58 10.76
CA PHE A 204 11.95 18.17 9.84
C PHE A 204 12.04 16.68 9.54
N ASP A 205 10.92 15.98 9.60
CA ASP A 205 10.83 14.55 9.24
C ASP A 205 11.01 14.35 7.72
N VAL A 206 10.56 15.33 6.92
CA VAL A 206 10.76 15.38 5.46
C VAL A 206 11.73 16.52 5.15
N GLU A 207 12.77 16.25 4.35
CA GLU A 207 13.82 17.23 4.03
C GLU A 207 13.22 18.45 3.31
N PRO A 208 13.30 19.68 3.91
CA PRO A 208 12.78 20.89 3.30
C PRO A 208 13.60 21.31 2.08
N GLU A 209 12.96 22.08 1.21
CA GLU A 209 13.63 22.78 0.11
C GLU A 209 14.12 24.14 0.62
N PHE A 210 15.46 24.39 0.54
CA PHE A 210 16.08 25.62 1.03
C PHE A 210 16.48 26.53 -0.10
N GLU A 211 16.11 27.81 0.00
CA GLU A 211 16.63 28.87 -0.87
C GLU A 211 17.38 29.92 -0.05
N PHE A 212 18.60 30.27 -0.49
CA PHE A 212 19.51 31.15 0.25
C PHE A 212 19.56 32.52 -0.36
N PHE A 213 19.42 33.54 0.50
CA PHE A 213 19.54 34.96 0.14
C PHE A 213 20.68 35.61 0.95
N TYR A 214 21.75 35.98 0.29
CA TYR A 214 22.95 36.52 0.94
C TYR A 214 23.01 38.04 0.93
N GLY A 215 21.91 38.71 0.64
CA GLY A 215 21.80 40.17 0.58
C GLY A 215 20.38 40.63 0.88
N ILE A 216 19.83 41.45 -0.01
CA ILE A 216 18.46 41.95 0.09
C ILE A 216 17.52 40.88 -0.40
N PHE A 217 16.52 40.57 0.45
CA PHE A 217 15.42 39.66 0.08
C PHE A 217 14.33 40.46 -0.62
N ASP A 218 13.86 39.98 -1.77
CA ASP A 218 12.69 40.54 -2.44
C ASP A 218 11.41 40.18 -1.70
N GLU A 219 10.82 41.15 -1.02
CA GLU A 219 9.59 40.97 -0.25
C GLU A 219 8.39 40.51 -1.11
N ASN A 220 8.38 40.72 -2.43
CA ASN A 220 7.36 40.22 -3.34
C ASN A 220 7.38 38.69 -3.46
N ARG A 221 8.50 38.06 -3.15
CA ARG A 221 8.67 36.59 -3.15
C ARG A 221 8.31 35.92 -1.83
N LYS A 222 7.84 36.69 -0.85
CA LYS A 222 7.53 36.18 0.50
C LYS A 222 6.51 35.02 0.44
N ASP A 223 5.58 35.07 -0.48
CA ASP A 223 4.53 34.07 -0.63
C ASP A 223 4.99 32.79 -1.33
N ASP A 224 6.23 32.75 -1.87
CA ASP A 224 6.84 31.55 -2.45
C ASP A 224 7.31 30.55 -1.38
N PHE A 225 7.41 30.98 -0.11
CA PHE A 225 7.98 30.23 1.00
C PHE A 225 6.95 29.95 2.09
N ASP A 226 7.09 28.79 2.71
CA ASP A 226 6.30 28.44 3.89
C ASP A 226 6.90 29.06 5.17
N TYR A 227 8.23 29.19 5.20
CA TYR A 227 9.00 29.80 6.31
C TYR A 227 10.12 30.69 5.82
N MET A 228 10.45 31.70 6.58
CA MET A 228 11.59 32.58 6.34
C MET A 228 12.39 32.78 7.62
N LEU A 229 13.69 32.47 7.59
CA LEU A 229 14.64 32.80 8.65
C LEU A 229 15.46 34.02 8.27
N ARG A 230 15.44 35.05 9.13
CA ARG A 230 16.21 36.28 8.98
C ARG A 230 17.13 36.50 10.18
N ARG A 231 18.37 36.96 9.94
CA ARG A 231 19.41 37.14 10.97
C ARG A 231 19.01 37.98 12.20
N GLN A 232 17.96 38.77 12.17
CA GLN A 232 17.50 39.64 13.27
C GLN A 232 16.42 39.02 14.15
N ASN A 233 16.46 37.72 14.39
CA ASN A 233 15.55 36.99 15.26
C ASN A 233 14.09 36.92 14.81
N TYR A 234 13.80 37.06 13.52
CA TYR A 234 12.45 36.90 13.00
C TYR A 234 12.32 35.66 12.13
N ILE A 235 11.44 34.77 12.55
CA ILE A 235 10.91 33.68 11.71
C ILE A 235 9.50 34.10 11.33
N TRP A 236 9.24 34.23 10.02
CA TRP A 236 7.90 34.43 9.52
C TRP A 236 7.30 33.09 9.11
N ILE A 237 6.03 32.83 9.49
CA ILE A 237 5.38 31.55 9.29
C ILE A 237 4.03 31.77 8.65
N ARG A 238 3.80 31.13 7.49
CA ARG A 238 2.54 31.19 6.75
C ARG A 238 1.52 30.16 7.22
N LYS A 239 1.98 28.99 7.74
CA LYS A 239 1.10 27.88 8.15
C LYS A 239 1.20 27.59 9.66
N PRO A 240 0.23 28.01 10.48
CA PRO A 240 0.33 27.94 11.94
C PRO A 240 0.16 26.53 12.55
N ARG A 241 -0.25 25.49 11.81
CA ARG A 241 -0.56 24.16 12.39
C ARG A 241 0.66 23.35 12.86
N LEU A 242 1.84 23.55 12.27
CA LEU A 242 3.10 22.92 12.70
C LEU A 242 3.86 23.74 13.75
N PHE A 243 3.32 24.86 14.18
CA PHE A 243 4.00 25.92 14.90
C PHE A 243 4.46 25.55 16.30
N LEU A 244 3.67 24.84 17.09
CA LEU A 244 3.99 24.61 18.52
C LEU A 244 5.22 23.72 18.72
N TRP A 245 5.36 22.70 17.90
CA TRP A 245 6.50 21.78 17.98
C TRP A 245 7.77 22.39 17.40
N MET A 246 7.67 23.09 16.26
CA MET A 246 8.79 23.80 15.65
C MET A 246 9.30 24.95 16.51
N LYS A 247 8.42 25.69 17.18
CA LYS A 247 8.80 26.78 18.06
C LYS A 247 9.76 26.28 19.14
N TYR A 248 9.39 25.20 19.82
CA TYR A 248 10.20 24.62 20.89
C TYR A 248 11.57 24.11 20.40
N SER A 249 11.59 23.46 19.25
CA SER A 249 12.81 22.89 18.66
C SER A 249 13.75 23.98 18.16
N ILE A 250 13.25 25.02 17.50
CA ILE A 250 14.07 26.11 16.94
C ILE A 250 14.58 27.03 18.06
N GLU A 251 13.76 27.35 19.06
CA GLU A 251 14.19 28.13 20.23
C GLU A 251 15.33 27.44 20.98
N ASN A 252 15.27 26.11 21.14
CA ASN A 252 16.34 25.34 21.77
C ASN A 252 17.62 25.23 20.93
N ILE A 253 17.51 25.15 19.60
CA ILE A 253 18.66 25.00 18.70
C ILE A 253 19.40 26.34 18.56
N PHE A 254 18.68 27.45 18.46
CA PHE A 254 19.28 28.77 18.13
C PHE A 254 19.31 29.74 19.31
N ASN A 255 18.76 29.37 20.46
CA ASN A 255 18.64 30.26 21.65
C ASN A 255 18.00 31.62 21.30
N VAL A 256 16.95 31.61 20.46
CA VAL A 256 16.25 32.80 19.91
C VAL A 256 14.81 32.81 20.38
N ASN A 257 14.34 33.98 20.80
CA ASN A 257 12.91 34.19 21.09
C ASN A 257 12.11 34.37 19.78
N LEU A 258 11.19 33.49 19.51
CA LEU A 258 10.28 33.59 18.36
C LEU A 258 9.13 34.56 18.69
N LYS A 259 9.03 35.66 17.97
CA LYS A 259 7.84 36.54 18.00
C LYS A 259 6.86 36.09 16.91
N ILE A 260 5.62 35.89 17.33
CA ILE A 260 4.46 35.59 16.46
C ILE A 260 4.01 36.86 15.75
#